data_3234866cca75914151f1eb1f6724ae6f
#
_entry.id   3234866cca75914151f1eb1f6724ae6f
#
_cell.length_a   1.000
_cell.length_b   1.000
_cell.length_c   1.000
_cell.angle_alpha   90.00
_cell.angle_beta   90.00
_cell.angle_gamma   90.00
#
_symmetry.space_group_name_H-M   'P 1'
#
loop_
_entity.id
_entity.type
_entity.pdbx_description
1 polymer ?
#
loop_
_entity_poly.entity_id
_entity_poly.type
_entity_poly.pdbx_seq_one_letter_code
_entity_poly.pdbx_strand_id
1 'polypeptide(L)'
;QLHASVYGSCWAIIDKPATIAKTRAEELAQDIRPYISIYTPENVTNWKYERLPNGRFYLTSLTIIEDINEEEAIVKVWTPEDITTYRVDEYMKHYASSKPVKIDEQPNALGEIPAVILYNQKSMRRAIGISDLSDVAELQQSIYNDYSEIEQLIRLSNHPSLVKTPNVEASAGAGSIIEMPEDM
;
A
#
# COMPACT_ATOMS: atom_id res chain seq x y z
N GLN A 1 -12.54 11.13 -5.81
CA GLN A 1 -12.13 10.73 -7.18
C GLN A 1 -10.60 10.62 -7.32
N LEU A 2 -9.83 11.62 -6.87
CA LEU A 2 -8.38 11.61 -7.03
C LEU A 2 -7.71 10.33 -6.48
N HIS A 3 -8.05 9.92 -5.27
CA HIS A 3 -7.49 8.69 -4.68
C HIS A 3 -7.85 7.43 -5.49
N ALA A 4 -9.07 7.33 -5.99
CA ALA A 4 -9.46 6.19 -6.82
C ALA A 4 -8.71 6.18 -8.16
N SER A 5 -8.45 7.35 -8.77
CA SER A 5 -7.66 7.48 -10.00
C SER A 5 -6.20 7.02 -9.80
N VAL A 6 -5.58 7.43 -8.69
CA VAL A 6 -4.18 7.10 -8.38
C VAL A 6 -4.03 5.63 -7.97
N TYR A 7 -4.86 5.15 -7.04
CA TYR A 7 -4.75 3.80 -6.47
C TYR A 7 -5.60 2.74 -7.17
N GLY A 8 -6.45 3.15 -8.14
CA GLY A 8 -7.41 2.28 -8.81
C GLY A 8 -8.72 2.09 -8.05
N SER A 9 -8.72 2.18 -6.74
CA SER A 9 -9.89 2.13 -5.87
C SER A 9 -9.61 2.81 -4.53
N CYS A 10 -10.68 3.18 -3.82
CA CYS A 10 -10.63 3.57 -2.42
C CYS A 10 -11.87 3.09 -1.70
N TRP A 11 -11.82 3.02 -0.38
CA TRP A 11 -12.92 2.62 0.47
C TRP A 11 -13.57 3.84 1.11
N ALA A 12 -14.87 3.93 1.04
CA ALA A 12 -15.67 4.91 1.77
C ALA A 12 -16.42 4.17 2.88
N ILE A 13 -16.25 4.60 4.12
CA ILE A 13 -16.86 4.01 5.30
C ILE A 13 -17.68 5.08 5.99
N ILE A 14 -18.92 4.74 6.33
CA ILE A 14 -19.79 5.60 7.13
C ILE A 14 -19.62 5.20 8.58
N ASP A 15 -19.20 6.15 9.39
CA ASP A 15 -19.04 5.96 10.83
C ASP A 15 -19.77 7.07 11.58
N LYS A 16 -19.98 6.85 12.86
CA LYS A 16 -20.60 7.82 13.75
C LYS A 16 -19.88 7.82 15.09
N PRO A 17 -19.52 8.99 15.64
CA PRO A 17 -18.88 9.04 16.94
C PRO A 17 -19.76 8.36 18.01
N ALA A 18 -19.10 7.64 18.93
CA ALA A 18 -19.76 7.09 20.09
C ALA A 18 -20.44 8.22 20.89
N THR A 19 -21.70 8.03 21.28
CA THR A 19 -22.46 9.06 21.99
C THR A 19 -23.16 8.47 23.21
N ILE A 20 -23.24 9.27 24.27
CA ILE A 20 -24.04 9.00 25.47
C ILE A 20 -25.45 9.54 25.30
N ALA A 21 -25.71 10.35 24.26
CA ALA A 21 -27.01 10.93 23.99
C ALA A 21 -28.09 9.84 23.77
N LYS A 22 -29.21 9.98 24.48
CA LYS A 22 -30.31 9.01 24.43
C LYS A 22 -31.36 9.34 23.37
N THR A 23 -31.36 10.58 22.90
CA THR A 23 -32.35 11.06 21.93
C THR A 23 -31.67 11.74 20.75
N ARG A 24 -32.35 11.74 19.60
CA ARG A 24 -31.90 12.46 18.40
C ARG A 24 -31.74 13.97 18.63
N ALA A 25 -32.55 14.55 19.48
CA ALA A 25 -32.48 15.98 19.82
C ALA A 25 -31.16 16.28 20.59
N GLU A 26 -30.78 15.44 21.53
CA GLU A 26 -29.52 15.55 22.26
C GLU A 26 -28.32 15.37 21.34
N GLU A 27 -28.34 14.40 20.41
CA GLU A 27 -27.30 14.22 19.40
C GLU A 27 -27.11 15.48 18.55
N LEU A 28 -28.21 16.06 18.07
CA LEU A 28 -28.15 17.29 17.29
C LEU A 28 -27.66 18.50 18.09
N ALA A 29 -27.99 18.58 19.38
CA ALA A 29 -27.49 19.62 20.27
C ALA A 29 -25.97 19.49 20.51
N GLN A 30 -25.44 18.28 20.48
CA GLN A 30 -24.01 17.96 20.58
C GLN A 30 -23.29 17.96 19.23
N ASP A 31 -23.98 18.28 18.13
CA ASP A 31 -23.50 18.20 16.74
C ASP A 31 -22.93 16.83 16.32
N ILE A 32 -23.43 15.76 16.95
CA ILE A 32 -23.02 14.39 16.64
C ILE A 32 -23.75 13.93 15.38
N ARG A 33 -22.98 13.76 14.30
CA ARG A 33 -23.50 13.36 12.98
C ARG A 33 -22.68 12.21 12.42
N PRO A 34 -23.29 11.34 11.61
CA PRO A 34 -22.52 10.39 10.79
C PRO A 34 -21.60 11.15 9.85
N TYR A 35 -20.40 10.61 9.64
CA TYR A 35 -19.41 11.13 8.72
C TYR A 35 -18.91 10.03 7.79
N ILE A 36 -18.31 10.43 6.67
CA ILE A 36 -17.73 9.52 5.70
C ILE A 36 -16.21 9.65 5.78
N SER A 37 -15.55 8.54 6.06
CA SER A 37 -14.10 8.42 6.01
C SER A 37 -13.69 7.73 4.71
N ILE A 38 -12.65 8.27 4.06
CA ILE A 38 -12.09 7.69 2.85
C ILE A 38 -10.74 7.08 3.18
N TYR A 39 -10.59 5.80 2.88
CA TYR A 39 -9.36 5.05 3.09
C TYR A 39 -8.78 4.62 1.75
N THR A 40 -7.47 4.84 1.59
CA THR A 40 -6.71 4.31 0.44
C THR A 40 -6.46 2.82 0.62
N PRO A 41 -6.14 2.07 -0.44
CA PRO A 41 -5.80 0.65 -0.32
C PRO A 41 -4.63 0.35 0.63
N GLU A 42 -3.76 1.31 0.85
CA GLU A 42 -2.63 1.18 1.81
C GLU A 42 -3.11 1.04 3.25
N ASN A 43 -4.23 1.68 3.58
CA ASN A 43 -4.81 1.64 4.91
C ASN A 43 -5.75 0.45 5.13
N VAL A 44 -6.20 -0.21 4.06
CA VAL A 44 -7.09 -1.36 4.13
C VAL A 44 -6.28 -2.64 3.93
N THR A 45 -5.92 -3.28 5.02
CA THR A 45 -4.99 -4.41 5.01
C THR A 45 -5.64 -5.75 4.72
N ASN A 46 -6.92 -5.90 5.06
CA ASN A 46 -7.64 -7.15 4.82
C ASN A 46 -9.14 -6.93 4.64
N TRP A 47 -9.77 -7.77 3.82
CA TRP A 47 -11.22 -7.81 3.64
C TRP A 47 -11.67 -9.23 3.28
N LYS A 48 -12.84 -9.61 3.76
CA LYS A 48 -13.43 -10.93 3.48
C LYS A 48 -14.87 -10.77 2.99
N TYR A 49 -15.16 -11.39 1.85
CA TYR A 49 -16.52 -11.47 1.31
C TYR A 49 -17.00 -12.91 1.37
N GLU A 50 -18.25 -13.08 1.76
CA GLU A 50 -18.96 -14.35 1.67
C GLU A 50 -20.12 -14.26 0.68
N ARG A 51 -20.45 -15.37 0.05
CA ARG A 51 -21.56 -15.43 -0.89
C ARG A 51 -22.81 -15.89 -0.17
N LEU A 52 -23.82 -15.05 -0.17
CA LEU A 52 -25.13 -15.40 0.39
C LEU A 52 -25.86 -16.42 -0.52
N PRO A 53 -26.87 -17.15 0.02
CA PRO A 53 -27.68 -18.07 -0.77
C PRO A 53 -28.40 -17.43 -1.96
N ASN A 54 -28.69 -16.14 -1.89
CA ASN A 54 -29.29 -15.34 -2.98
C ASN A 54 -28.27 -14.95 -4.08
N GLY A 55 -27.01 -15.40 -3.97
CA GLY A 55 -25.94 -15.12 -4.92
C GLY A 55 -25.23 -13.77 -4.71
N ARG A 56 -25.69 -12.92 -3.82
CA ARG A 56 -25.03 -11.66 -3.49
C ARG A 56 -23.80 -11.89 -2.63
N PHE A 57 -22.80 -11.04 -2.80
CA PHE A 57 -21.63 -11.03 -1.94
C PHE A 57 -21.84 -10.03 -0.80
N TYR A 58 -21.48 -10.49 0.38
CA TYR A 58 -21.60 -9.75 1.62
C TYR A 58 -20.23 -9.60 2.26
N LEU A 59 -19.89 -8.40 2.72
CA LEU A 59 -18.63 -8.12 3.40
C LEU A 59 -18.73 -8.57 4.85
N THR A 60 -17.94 -9.57 5.24
CA THR A 60 -17.97 -10.17 6.58
C THR A 60 -16.85 -9.72 7.47
N SER A 61 -15.77 -9.15 6.91
CA SER A 61 -14.68 -8.57 7.69
C SER A 61 -13.97 -7.50 6.89
N LEU A 62 -13.56 -6.43 7.57
CA LEU A 62 -12.77 -5.34 7.01
C LEU A 62 -11.77 -4.87 8.06
N THR A 63 -10.50 -4.90 7.73
CA THR A 63 -9.41 -4.46 8.62
C THR A 63 -8.77 -3.20 8.07
N ILE A 64 -8.72 -2.16 8.87
CA ILE A 64 -8.27 -0.83 8.50
C ILE A 64 -7.21 -0.35 9.48
N ILE A 65 -6.18 0.29 8.99
CA ILE A 65 -5.25 1.07 9.79
C ILE A 65 -5.79 2.49 9.86
N GLU A 66 -6.20 2.94 11.04
CA GLU A 66 -6.72 4.30 11.25
C GLU A 66 -5.62 5.31 11.45
N ASP A 67 -4.60 4.93 12.21
CA ASP A 67 -3.47 5.78 12.52
C ASP A 67 -2.19 4.95 12.57
N ILE A 68 -1.10 5.54 12.16
CA ILE A 68 0.22 4.92 12.16
C ILE A 68 1.28 5.96 12.51
N ASN A 69 2.08 5.66 13.51
CA ASN A 69 3.23 6.44 13.93
C ASN A 69 4.47 5.54 14.09
N GLU A 70 5.61 6.12 14.44
CA GLU A 70 6.86 5.36 14.54
C GLU A 70 6.83 4.24 15.61
N GLU A 71 5.98 4.39 16.63
CA GLU A 71 5.93 3.51 17.78
C GLU A 71 4.75 2.52 17.72
N GLU A 72 3.61 2.96 17.23
CA GLU A 72 2.38 2.15 17.26
C GLU A 72 1.50 2.36 16.01
N ALA A 73 0.63 1.40 15.74
CA ALA A 73 -0.46 1.53 14.77
C ALA A 73 -1.79 1.18 15.43
N ILE A 74 -2.82 1.96 15.10
CA ILE A 74 -4.20 1.69 15.50
C ILE A 74 -4.91 0.98 14.36
N VAL A 75 -5.33 -0.24 14.63
CA VAL A 75 -5.99 -1.11 13.64
C VAL A 75 -7.43 -1.38 14.09
N LYS A 76 -8.38 -1.06 13.24
CA LYS A 76 -9.80 -1.31 13.47
C LYS A 76 -10.28 -2.46 12.59
N VAL A 77 -10.90 -3.44 13.23
CA VAL A 77 -11.51 -4.59 12.57
C VAL A 77 -13.02 -4.47 12.66
N TRP A 78 -13.65 -4.36 11.51
CA TRP A 78 -15.11 -4.32 11.37
C TRP A 78 -15.64 -5.69 11.04
N THR A 79 -16.66 -6.12 11.78
CA THR A 79 -17.49 -7.28 11.48
C THR A 79 -18.96 -6.85 11.45
N PRO A 80 -19.88 -7.68 10.97
CA PRO A 80 -21.32 -7.40 11.10
C PRO A 80 -21.80 -7.30 12.56
N GLU A 81 -21.11 -7.96 13.49
CA GLU A 81 -21.51 -8.09 14.88
C GLU A 81 -20.84 -7.02 15.77
N ASP A 82 -19.56 -6.77 15.53
CA ASP A 82 -18.75 -5.87 16.34
C ASP A 82 -17.74 -5.05 15.55
N ILE A 83 -17.20 -4.04 16.23
CA ILE A 83 -16.10 -3.20 15.77
C ILE A 83 -15.02 -3.28 16.85
N THR A 84 -13.90 -3.94 16.55
CA THR A 84 -12.82 -4.12 17.51
C THR A 84 -11.62 -3.28 17.13
N THR A 85 -11.08 -2.52 18.09
CA THR A 85 -9.88 -1.69 17.91
C THR A 85 -8.69 -2.36 18.59
N TYR A 86 -7.61 -2.48 17.84
CA TYR A 86 -6.34 -3.05 18.30
C TYR A 86 -5.24 -2.00 18.23
N ARG A 87 -4.31 -2.06 19.18
CA ARG A 87 -3.02 -1.39 19.10
C ARG A 87 -1.95 -2.42 18.78
N VAL A 88 -1.10 -2.07 17.83
CA VAL A 88 0.07 -2.87 17.43
C VAL A 88 1.31 -2.04 17.72
N ASP A 89 2.03 -2.38 18.76
CA ASP A 89 3.26 -1.70 19.16
C ASP A 89 4.41 -2.09 18.21
N GLU A 90 5.33 -1.16 17.95
CA GLU A 90 6.49 -1.34 17.05
C GLU A 90 6.13 -1.81 15.64
N TYR A 91 4.97 -1.39 15.14
CA TYR A 91 4.43 -1.81 13.85
C TYR A 91 5.43 -1.68 12.69
N MET A 92 6.19 -0.58 12.64
CA MET A 92 7.17 -0.32 11.57
C MET A 92 8.46 -1.13 11.72
N LYS A 93 8.81 -1.55 12.94
CA LYS A 93 10.07 -2.26 13.21
C LYS A 93 9.96 -3.78 13.09
N HIS A 94 8.84 -4.33 13.54
CA HIS A 94 8.65 -5.78 13.69
C HIS A 94 7.26 -6.24 13.25
N TYR A 95 6.87 -5.93 12.04
CA TYR A 95 5.55 -6.24 11.48
C TYR A 95 5.10 -7.71 11.70
N ALA A 96 6.02 -8.66 11.59
CA ALA A 96 5.72 -10.09 11.74
C ALA A 96 5.72 -10.60 13.19
N SER A 97 6.20 -9.81 14.16
CA SER A 97 6.43 -10.23 15.55
C SER A 97 5.52 -9.54 16.56
N SER A 98 4.95 -8.40 16.20
CA SER A 98 4.10 -7.62 17.11
C SER A 98 2.76 -8.28 17.33
N LYS A 99 2.40 -8.50 18.60
CA LYS A 99 1.08 -9.05 18.94
C LYS A 99 0.09 -7.90 19.11
N PRO A 100 -1.05 -7.93 18.39
CA PRO A 100 -2.08 -6.92 18.56
C PRO A 100 -2.68 -6.98 19.96
N VAL A 101 -2.78 -5.84 20.61
CA VAL A 101 -3.44 -5.68 21.92
C VAL A 101 -4.81 -5.07 21.68
N LYS A 102 -5.86 -5.76 22.08
CA LYS A 102 -7.24 -5.25 21.99
C LYS A 102 -7.41 -4.08 22.98
N ILE A 103 -7.82 -2.92 22.47
CA ILE A 103 -8.03 -1.71 23.28
C ILE A 103 -9.52 -1.46 23.53
N ASP A 104 -10.35 -1.67 22.48
CA ASP A 104 -11.78 -1.38 22.53
C ASP A 104 -12.59 -2.38 21.71
N GLU A 105 -13.86 -2.55 22.08
CA GLU A 105 -14.83 -3.36 21.34
C GLU A 105 -16.22 -2.75 21.50
N GLN A 106 -16.84 -2.47 20.39
CA GLN A 106 -18.17 -1.89 20.32
C GLN A 106 -19.08 -2.76 19.46
N PRO A 107 -20.34 -2.98 19.86
CA PRO A 107 -21.29 -3.70 19.02
C PRO A 107 -21.61 -2.90 17.77
N ASN A 108 -21.63 -3.56 16.61
CA ASN A 108 -22.05 -2.95 15.37
C ASN A 108 -23.59 -2.93 15.29
N ALA A 109 -24.19 -1.83 15.67
CA ALA A 109 -25.65 -1.66 15.71
C ALA A 109 -26.33 -1.76 14.32
N LEU A 110 -25.58 -1.66 13.22
CA LEU A 110 -26.11 -1.75 11.86
C LEU A 110 -26.30 -3.20 11.39
N GLY A 111 -25.58 -4.17 12.00
CA GLY A 111 -25.60 -5.57 11.57
C GLY A 111 -24.95 -5.81 10.20
N GLU A 112 -24.31 -4.79 9.65
CA GLU A 112 -23.55 -4.86 8.41
C GLU A 112 -22.37 -3.89 8.45
N ILE A 113 -21.37 -4.11 7.62
CA ILE A 113 -20.20 -3.20 7.53
C ILE A 113 -20.57 -2.07 6.55
N PRO A 114 -20.69 -0.82 7.02
CA PRO A 114 -21.14 0.32 6.21
C PRO A 114 -20.00 0.84 5.32
N ALA A 115 -19.43 -0.03 4.51
CA ALA A 115 -18.30 0.24 3.64
C ALA A 115 -18.64 0.03 2.17
N VAL A 116 -18.23 0.96 1.33
CA VAL A 116 -18.41 0.92 -0.13
C VAL A 116 -17.07 1.16 -0.81
N ILE A 117 -16.81 0.39 -1.87
CA ILE A 117 -15.62 0.59 -2.68
C ILE A 117 -15.96 1.52 -3.85
N LEU A 118 -15.17 2.58 -3.97
CA LEU A 118 -15.20 3.50 -5.08
C LEU A 118 -14.08 3.10 -6.04
N TYR A 119 -14.45 2.56 -7.20
CA TYR A 119 -13.50 2.16 -8.24
C TYR A 119 -13.24 3.32 -9.19
N ASN A 120 -12.00 3.47 -9.64
CA ASN A 120 -11.69 4.20 -10.85
C ASN A 120 -12.14 3.36 -12.06
N GLN A 121 -11.50 2.22 -12.24
CA GLN A 121 -11.91 1.22 -13.20
C GLN A 121 -11.96 -0.16 -12.50
N LYS A 122 -13.03 -0.93 -12.72
CA LYS A 122 -13.18 -2.25 -12.12
C LYS A 122 -12.24 -3.26 -12.78
N SER A 123 -11.49 -3.99 -11.97
CA SER A 123 -10.77 -5.19 -12.40
C SER A 123 -11.63 -6.44 -12.27
N MET A 124 -11.12 -7.58 -12.74
CA MET A 124 -11.76 -8.89 -12.52
C MET A 124 -11.73 -9.30 -11.04
N ARG A 125 -10.78 -8.76 -10.27
CA ARG A 125 -10.65 -9.06 -8.83
C ARG A 125 -11.56 -8.15 -8.03
N ARG A 126 -12.29 -8.73 -7.09
CA ARG A 126 -13.16 -7.97 -6.18
C ARG A 126 -12.30 -7.11 -5.25
N ALA A 127 -12.78 -5.90 -4.98
CA ALA A 127 -12.16 -4.91 -4.13
C ALA A 127 -10.82 -4.33 -4.64
N ILE A 128 -10.43 -4.64 -5.86
CA ILE A 128 -9.24 -4.12 -6.51
C ILE A 128 -9.67 -3.40 -7.78
N GLY A 129 -9.29 -2.13 -7.90
CA GLY A 129 -9.48 -1.32 -9.10
C GLY A 129 -8.22 -1.23 -9.94
N ILE A 130 -8.34 -0.64 -11.12
CA ILE A 130 -7.23 -0.33 -12.02
C ILE A 130 -6.95 1.16 -11.93
N SER A 131 -5.70 1.50 -11.67
CA SER A 131 -5.22 2.89 -11.62
C SER A 131 -5.06 3.46 -13.02
N ASP A 132 -5.31 4.77 -13.18
CA ASP A 132 -4.97 5.50 -14.40
C ASP A 132 -3.45 5.60 -14.61
N LEU A 133 -2.68 5.37 -13.56
CA LEU A 133 -1.22 5.45 -13.59
C LEU A 133 -0.54 4.09 -13.82
N SER A 134 -1.29 2.98 -13.99
CA SER A 134 -0.70 1.64 -14.15
C SER A 134 0.28 1.57 -15.31
N ASP A 135 -0.13 2.03 -16.48
CA ASP A 135 0.68 2.01 -17.69
C ASP A 135 1.89 2.96 -17.58
N VAL A 136 1.70 4.10 -16.91
CA VAL A 136 2.77 5.07 -16.64
C VAL A 136 3.82 4.49 -15.70
N ALA A 137 3.40 3.72 -14.69
CA ALA A 137 4.31 3.07 -13.75
C ALA A 137 5.21 2.04 -14.44
N GLU A 138 4.66 1.22 -15.34
CA GLU A 138 5.42 0.25 -16.13
C GLU A 138 6.43 0.95 -17.04
N LEU A 139 6.01 2.01 -17.73
CA LEU A 139 6.91 2.81 -18.56
C LEU A 139 8.03 3.47 -17.74
N GLN A 140 7.69 4.02 -16.58
CA GLN A 140 8.67 4.62 -15.67
C GLN A 140 9.70 3.61 -15.19
N GLN A 141 9.29 2.38 -14.89
CA GLN A 141 10.20 1.31 -14.52
C GLN A 141 11.18 0.97 -15.66
N SER A 142 10.69 0.90 -16.90
CA SER A 142 11.51 0.66 -18.08
C SER A 142 12.55 1.77 -18.27
N ILE A 143 12.12 3.03 -18.22
CA ILE A 143 13.02 4.20 -18.33
C ILE A 143 14.09 4.19 -17.22
N TYR A 144 13.72 3.83 -15.99
CA TYR A 144 14.67 3.74 -14.88
C TYR A 144 15.74 2.67 -15.13
N ASN A 145 15.35 1.51 -15.64
CA ASN A 145 16.27 0.43 -15.97
C ASN A 145 17.23 0.85 -17.09
N ASP A 146 16.69 1.41 -18.19
CA ASP A 146 17.48 1.90 -19.32
C ASP A 146 18.48 2.98 -18.89
N TYR A 147 18.05 3.92 -18.04
CA TYR A 147 18.91 4.96 -17.50
C TYR A 147 20.06 4.37 -16.64
N SER A 148 19.74 3.38 -15.82
CA SER A 148 20.74 2.68 -15.00
C SER A 148 21.80 1.96 -15.85
N GLU A 149 21.39 1.33 -16.96
CA GLU A 149 22.30 0.71 -17.92
C GLU A 149 23.19 1.75 -18.63
N ILE A 150 22.61 2.89 -19.04
CA ILE A 150 23.38 3.99 -19.64
C ILE A 150 24.43 4.52 -18.66
N GLU A 151 24.08 4.73 -17.39
CA GLU A 151 25.06 5.15 -16.39
C GLU A 151 26.20 4.13 -16.22
N GLN A 152 25.88 2.85 -16.24
CA GLN A 152 26.89 1.79 -16.17
C GLN A 152 27.83 1.82 -17.39
N LEU A 153 27.27 1.95 -18.60
CA LEU A 153 28.05 2.07 -19.84
C LEU A 153 28.96 3.31 -19.82
N ILE A 154 28.48 4.44 -19.32
CA ILE A 154 29.29 5.65 -19.18
C ILE A 154 30.44 5.41 -18.20
N ARG A 155 30.21 4.75 -17.07
CA ARG A 155 31.28 4.39 -16.11
C ARG A 155 32.33 3.48 -16.75
N LEU A 156 31.89 2.46 -17.47
CA LEU A 156 32.80 1.53 -18.15
C LEU A 156 33.61 2.22 -19.26
N SER A 157 33.00 3.11 -20.03
CA SER A 157 33.67 3.87 -21.09
C SER A 157 34.69 4.89 -20.55
N ASN A 158 34.46 5.44 -19.35
CA ASN A 158 35.38 6.35 -18.68
C ASN A 158 36.60 5.63 -18.07
N HIS A 159 36.59 4.29 -18.03
CA HIS A 159 37.70 3.47 -17.61
C HIS A 159 38.15 2.57 -18.78
N PRO A 160 38.78 3.13 -19.82
CA PRO A 160 39.16 2.37 -21.00
C PRO A 160 40.19 1.31 -20.61
N SER A 161 40.04 0.12 -21.21
CA SER A 161 41.05 -0.95 -21.08
C SER A 161 42.29 -0.55 -21.86
N LEU A 162 43.47 -0.65 -21.21
CA LEU A 162 44.74 -0.47 -21.86
C LEU A 162 45.13 -1.77 -22.56
N VAL A 163 45.45 -1.69 -23.83
CA VAL A 163 46.02 -2.81 -24.62
C VAL A 163 47.51 -2.60 -24.72
N LYS A 164 48.30 -3.60 -24.33
CA LYS A 164 49.74 -3.57 -24.43
C LYS A 164 50.26 -4.82 -25.13
N THR A 165 51.45 -4.72 -25.75
CA THR A 165 52.21 -5.90 -26.17
C THR A 165 52.93 -6.53 -24.96
N PRO A 166 53.27 -7.83 -24.98
CA PRO A 166 53.82 -8.55 -23.84
C PRO A 166 55.10 -7.95 -23.25
N ASN A 167 55.86 -7.23 -24.02
CA ASN A 167 57.20 -6.70 -23.65
C ASN A 167 57.16 -5.27 -23.08
N VAL A 168 56.01 -4.70 -22.84
CA VAL A 168 55.87 -3.34 -22.30
C VAL A 168 55.35 -3.40 -20.87
N GLU A 169 56.17 -2.91 -19.92
CA GLU A 169 55.70 -2.68 -18.55
C GLU A 169 54.73 -1.49 -18.49
N ALA A 170 53.46 -1.76 -18.24
CA ALA A 170 52.48 -0.74 -17.99
C ALA A 170 51.80 -1.00 -16.65
N SER A 171 51.75 0.01 -15.78
CA SER A 171 50.97 -0.08 -14.56
C SER A 171 49.51 0.02 -14.90
N ALA A 172 48.71 -0.90 -14.45
CA ALA A 172 47.27 -0.90 -14.61
C ALA A 172 46.66 0.24 -13.76
N GLY A 173 46.08 1.25 -14.43
CA GLY A 173 45.13 2.16 -13.81
C GLY A 173 43.75 1.49 -13.66
N ALA A 174 42.70 2.24 -13.42
CA ALA A 174 41.33 1.75 -13.22
C ALA A 174 40.70 1.12 -14.48
N GLY A 175 41.38 0.28 -15.21
CA GLY A 175 40.91 -0.46 -16.39
C GLY A 175 41.61 -1.80 -16.50
N SER A 176 41.04 -2.74 -17.22
CA SER A 176 41.70 -4.02 -17.51
C SER A 176 42.73 -3.83 -18.61
N ILE A 177 43.90 -4.50 -18.46
CA ILE A 177 44.93 -4.57 -19.51
C ILE A 177 44.72 -5.86 -20.32
N ILE A 178 44.55 -5.71 -21.61
CA ILE A 178 44.50 -6.86 -22.55
C ILE A 178 45.82 -6.97 -23.27
N GLU A 179 46.50 -8.11 -23.16
CA GLU A 179 47.72 -8.40 -23.89
C GLU A 179 47.37 -8.88 -25.30
N MET A 180 47.95 -8.24 -26.31
CA MET A 180 47.79 -8.68 -27.69
C MET A 180 48.99 -9.58 -28.09
N PRO A 181 48.76 -10.71 -28.83
CA PRO A 181 49.81 -11.50 -29.37
C PRO A 181 50.67 -10.71 -30.37
N GLU A 182 51.99 -10.99 -30.43
CA GLU A 182 52.90 -10.29 -31.35
C GLU A 182 52.67 -10.62 -32.83
N ASP A 183 51.86 -11.64 -33.13
CA ASP A 183 51.69 -12.20 -34.48
C ASP A 183 50.36 -11.76 -35.17
N MET A 184 49.83 -10.55 -34.90
CA MET A 184 48.75 -9.96 -35.66
C MET A 184 49.21 -8.80 -36.51
#